data_0134d5dab6f2eeb3700d59e83d9f89d7
#
_entry.id   0134d5dab6f2eeb3700d59e83d9f89d7
#
_cell.length_a   1.000
_cell.length_b   1.000
_cell.length_c   1.000
_cell.angle_alpha   90.00
_cell.angle_beta   90.00
_cell.angle_gamma   90.00
#
_symmetry.space_group_name_H-M   'P 1'
#
loop_
_entity.id
_entity.type
_entity.pdbx_description
1 polymer ?
#
loop_
_entity_poly.entity_id
_entity_poly.type
_entity_poly.pdbx_seq_one_letter_code
_entity_poly.pdbx_strand_id
1 'polypeptide(L)'
;MGAVGLFVGLHAEARASSRWETLEAIHSVENPFDRQTPGPCGELGAYQFRQDTWRMYSHRAFNEALDRRYSDEVAVRHYDWLKATLERNGLEASIYNIALAWNAGIGAVVNGRAPASSRDYATRVENIAVDLHSRQLRVADAR
;
A
#
# COMPACT_ATOMS: atom_id res chain seq x y z
N MET A 1 -1.24 32.61 23.12
CA MET A 1 -0.53 32.29 21.85
C MET A 1 0.14 30.93 22.02
N GLY A 2 -0.14 29.93 21.18
CA GLY A 2 0.65 28.70 21.18
C GLY A 2 -0.13 27.38 21.19
N ALA A 3 -1.13 27.20 20.32
CA ALA A 3 -1.76 25.88 20.14
C ALA A 3 -1.74 25.35 18.68
N VAL A 4 -1.13 26.07 17.74
CA VAL A 4 -1.18 25.72 16.30
C VAL A 4 -0.03 24.77 15.88
N GLY A 5 1.06 24.70 16.63
CA GLY A 5 2.23 23.89 16.25
C GLY A 5 2.13 22.40 16.53
N LEU A 6 1.29 21.97 17.47
CA LEU A 6 1.20 20.56 17.89
C LEU A 6 0.35 19.71 16.93
N PHE A 7 -0.65 20.31 16.27
CA PHE A 7 -1.55 19.62 15.38
C PHE A 7 -0.92 19.22 14.03
N VAL A 8 0.01 20.00 13.51
CA VAL A 8 0.68 19.72 12.22
C VAL A 8 1.64 18.53 12.35
N GLY A 9 2.32 18.39 13.48
CA GLY A 9 3.22 17.26 13.73
C GLY A 9 2.49 15.92 13.82
N LEU A 10 1.38 15.85 14.53
CA LEU A 10 0.56 14.65 14.69
C LEU A 10 -0.03 14.15 13.36
N HIS A 11 -0.45 15.06 12.47
CA HIS A 11 -0.96 14.67 11.15
C HIS A 11 0.13 14.17 10.20
N ALA A 12 1.36 14.67 10.29
CA ALA A 12 2.49 14.22 9.48
C ALA A 12 2.96 12.82 9.93
N GLU A 13 3.04 12.57 11.22
CA GLU A 13 3.40 11.27 11.78
C GLU A 13 2.31 10.21 11.50
N ALA A 14 1.04 10.54 11.65
CA ALA A 14 -0.06 9.65 11.30
C ALA A 14 -0.07 9.29 9.80
N ARG A 15 0.29 10.22 8.90
CA ARG A 15 0.41 9.94 7.46
C ARG A 15 1.60 9.06 7.11
N ALA A 16 2.74 9.23 7.76
CA ALA A 16 3.91 8.38 7.56
C ALA A 16 3.66 6.96 8.08
N SER A 17 3.03 6.83 9.23
CA SER A 17 2.57 5.57 9.81
C SER A 17 1.64 4.82 8.86
N SER A 18 0.62 5.47 8.32
CA SER A 18 -0.37 4.81 7.46
C SER A 18 0.19 4.21 6.16
N ARG A 19 1.27 4.77 5.59
CA ARG A 19 1.92 4.21 4.40
C ARG A 19 2.58 2.88 4.71
N TRP A 20 3.36 2.80 5.78
CA TRP A 20 4.04 1.57 6.17
C TRP A 20 3.02 0.48 6.49
N GLU A 21 2.02 0.77 7.30
CA GLU A 21 0.97 -0.18 7.67
C GLU A 21 0.18 -0.68 6.47
N THR A 22 -0.12 0.23 5.52
CA THR A 22 -0.80 -0.14 4.28
C THR A 22 0.05 -1.10 3.45
N LEU A 23 1.34 -0.82 3.27
CA LEU A 23 2.24 -1.68 2.50
C LEU A 23 2.45 -3.03 3.17
N GLU A 24 2.60 -3.08 4.49
CA GLU A 24 2.74 -4.33 5.22
C GLU A 24 1.44 -5.16 5.19
N ALA A 25 0.27 -4.49 5.23
CA ALA A 25 -1.01 -5.15 5.07
C ALA A 25 -1.18 -5.73 3.64
N ILE A 26 -0.76 -5.00 2.61
CA ILE A 26 -0.76 -5.49 1.22
C ILE A 26 0.14 -6.73 1.12
N HIS A 27 1.38 -6.67 1.62
CA HIS A 27 2.28 -7.82 1.66
C HIS A 27 1.64 -9.04 2.34
N SER A 28 1.01 -8.82 3.49
CA SER A 28 0.33 -9.89 4.25
C SER A 28 -0.83 -10.54 3.49
N VAL A 29 -1.46 -9.84 2.55
CA VAL A 29 -2.52 -10.39 1.69
C VAL A 29 -1.95 -11.04 0.44
N GLU A 30 -0.94 -10.43 -0.18
CA GLU A 30 -0.39 -10.87 -1.48
C GLU A 30 0.54 -12.08 -1.35
N ASN A 31 1.47 -12.02 -0.41
CA ASN A 31 2.50 -13.07 -0.26
C ASN A 31 2.98 -13.22 1.20
N PRO A 32 2.10 -13.63 2.13
CA PRO A 32 2.40 -13.67 3.57
C PRO A 32 3.58 -14.58 3.96
N PHE A 33 3.99 -15.45 3.05
CA PHE A 33 5.08 -16.42 3.29
C PHE A 33 6.34 -16.13 2.45
N ASP A 34 6.43 -14.97 1.83
CA ASP A 34 7.55 -14.57 0.96
C ASP A 34 7.95 -15.65 -0.06
N ARG A 35 6.94 -16.25 -0.71
CA ARG A 35 7.16 -17.29 -1.72
C ARG A 35 7.99 -16.75 -2.86
N GLN A 36 8.96 -17.54 -3.30
CA GLN A 36 9.86 -17.21 -4.39
C GLN A 36 9.36 -17.69 -5.76
N THR A 37 8.19 -18.34 -5.79
CA THR A 37 7.55 -18.82 -7.02
C THR A 37 6.60 -17.76 -7.57
N PRO A 38 6.46 -17.65 -8.90
CA PRO A 38 5.50 -16.75 -9.52
C PRO A 38 4.06 -17.06 -9.11
N GLY A 39 3.25 -16.01 -9.03
CA GLY A 39 1.80 -16.11 -8.92
C GLY A 39 1.15 -16.61 -10.22
N PRO A 40 -0.19 -16.81 -10.24
CA PRO A 40 -0.91 -17.42 -11.37
C PRO A 40 -0.77 -16.68 -12.70
N CYS A 41 -0.53 -15.36 -12.67
CA CYS A 41 -0.31 -14.53 -13.86
C CYS A 41 1.13 -14.05 -13.98
N GLY A 42 2.08 -14.72 -13.31
CA GLY A 42 3.50 -14.40 -13.33
C GLY A 42 3.91 -13.26 -12.39
N GLU A 43 3.08 -12.93 -11.41
CA GLU A 43 3.40 -11.94 -10.38
C GLU A 43 4.56 -12.40 -9.51
N LEU A 44 5.41 -11.46 -9.06
CA LEU A 44 6.61 -11.76 -8.26
C LEU A 44 6.68 -10.92 -6.98
N GLY A 45 7.30 -11.53 -5.99
CA GLY A 45 7.80 -10.88 -4.78
C GLY A 45 6.72 -10.61 -3.72
N ALA A 46 7.11 -9.85 -2.71
CA ALA A 46 6.31 -9.56 -1.53
C ALA A 46 4.95 -8.92 -1.85
N TYR A 47 4.89 -8.10 -2.88
CA TYR A 47 3.70 -7.36 -3.29
C TYR A 47 3.03 -7.91 -4.55
N GLN A 48 3.45 -9.07 -5.02
CA GLN A 48 2.94 -9.71 -6.23
C GLN A 48 2.85 -8.74 -7.42
N PHE A 49 3.98 -8.06 -7.70
CA PHE A 49 4.05 -7.14 -8.83
C PHE A 49 3.93 -7.87 -10.16
N ARG A 50 3.17 -7.28 -11.07
CA ARG A 50 3.22 -7.62 -12.49
C ARG A 50 4.42 -6.90 -13.13
N GLN A 51 4.96 -7.50 -14.18
CA GLN A 51 6.15 -6.98 -14.86
C GLN A 51 5.96 -5.54 -15.35
N ASP A 52 4.77 -5.19 -15.85
CA ASP A 52 4.49 -3.84 -16.34
C ASP A 52 4.52 -2.81 -15.21
N THR A 53 3.92 -3.14 -14.06
CA THR A 53 3.99 -2.27 -12.87
C THR A 53 5.42 -2.11 -12.37
N TRP A 54 6.19 -3.20 -12.34
CA TRP A 54 7.60 -3.15 -11.98
C TRP A 54 8.40 -2.18 -12.85
N ARG A 55 8.22 -2.25 -14.16
CA ARG A 55 8.91 -1.41 -15.14
C ARG A 55 8.56 0.08 -15.07
N MET A 56 7.42 0.43 -14.49
CA MET A 56 7.07 1.83 -14.26
C MET A 56 8.03 2.53 -13.28
N TYR A 57 8.65 1.76 -12.37
CA TYR A 57 9.41 2.30 -11.24
C TYR A 57 10.84 1.81 -11.15
N SER A 58 11.21 0.75 -11.87
CA SER A 58 12.51 0.11 -11.76
C SER A 58 13.07 -0.27 -13.13
N HIS A 59 14.37 0.00 -13.32
CA HIS A 59 15.15 -0.49 -14.46
C HIS A 59 15.81 -1.86 -14.18
N ARG A 60 15.64 -2.38 -12.96
CA ARG A 60 16.16 -3.69 -12.58
C ARG A 60 15.41 -4.80 -13.30
N ALA A 61 16.07 -5.95 -13.48
CA ALA A 61 15.42 -7.14 -14.01
C ALA A 61 14.21 -7.53 -13.14
N PHE A 62 13.15 -8.02 -13.75
CA PHE A 62 11.89 -8.27 -13.03
C PHE A 62 12.02 -9.33 -11.94
N ASN A 63 12.90 -10.33 -12.12
CA ASN A 63 13.19 -11.34 -11.10
C ASN A 63 13.78 -10.74 -9.80
N GLU A 64 14.34 -9.53 -9.84
CA GLU A 64 14.80 -8.84 -8.64
C GLU A 64 13.62 -8.35 -7.74
N ALA A 65 12.38 -8.43 -8.20
CA ALA A 65 11.19 -8.26 -7.37
C ALA A 65 11.07 -9.33 -6.25
N LEU A 66 11.82 -10.41 -6.34
CA LEU A 66 11.96 -11.42 -5.28
C LEU A 66 12.82 -10.93 -4.11
N ASP A 67 13.71 -9.96 -4.32
CA ASP A 67 14.43 -9.30 -3.22
C ASP A 67 13.51 -8.27 -2.55
N ARG A 68 13.24 -8.47 -1.26
CA ARG A 68 12.34 -7.63 -0.49
C ARG A 68 12.73 -6.15 -0.52
N ARG A 69 14.01 -5.82 -0.49
CA ARG A 69 14.49 -4.43 -0.51
C ARG A 69 14.08 -3.70 -1.77
N TYR A 70 14.26 -4.34 -2.93
CA TYR A 70 13.89 -3.74 -4.22
C TYR A 70 12.38 -3.72 -4.41
N SER A 71 11.70 -4.73 -3.91
CA SER A 71 10.25 -4.78 -3.89
C SER A 71 9.65 -3.64 -3.04
N ASP A 72 10.22 -3.37 -1.87
CA ASP A 72 9.81 -2.26 -1.00
C ASP A 72 10.04 -0.89 -1.67
N GLU A 73 11.17 -0.69 -2.36
CA GLU A 73 11.43 0.55 -3.10
C GLU A 73 10.36 0.82 -4.18
N VAL A 74 9.98 -0.21 -4.93
CA VAL A 74 8.94 -0.11 -5.96
C VAL A 74 7.57 0.09 -5.32
N ALA A 75 7.28 -0.60 -4.22
CA ALA A 75 6.03 -0.48 -3.49
C ALA A 75 5.78 0.94 -2.96
N VAL A 76 6.81 1.58 -2.40
CA VAL A 76 6.73 2.97 -1.94
C VAL A 76 6.41 3.91 -3.09
N ARG A 77 7.10 3.79 -4.22
CA ARG A 77 6.87 4.63 -5.41
C ARG A 77 5.47 4.41 -5.99
N HIS A 78 5.02 3.17 -6.04
CA HIS A 78 3.67 2.85 -6.51
C HIS A 78 2.59 3.41 -5.58
N TYR A 79 2.76 3.25 -4.27
CA TYR A 79 1.89 3.84 -3.27
C TYR A 79 1.77 5.37 -3.43
N ASP A 80 2.91 6.06 -3.52
CA ASP A 80 2.94 7.51 -3.64
C ASP A 80 2.28 7.99 -4.94
N TRP A 81 2.47 7.25 -6.03
CA TRP A 81 1.79 7.54 -7.30
C TRP A 81 0.27 7.34 -7.23
N LEU A 82 -0.19 6.24 -6.62
CA LEU A 82 -1.61 5.97 -6.41
C LEU A 82 -2.25 7.06 -5.55
N LYS A 83 -1.60 7.41 -4.44
CA LYS A 83 -2.04 8.47 -3.54
C LYS A 83 -2.22 9.79 -4.29
N ALA A 84 -1.18 10.25 -4.97
CA ALA A 84 -1.22 11.51 -5.72
C ALA A 84 -2.28 11.48 -6.84
N THR A 85 -2.53 10.32 -7.46
CA THR A 85 -3.52 10.19 -8.52
C THR A 85 -4.94 10.18 -7.98
N LEU A 86 -5.21 9.54 -6.86
CA LEU A 86 -6.50 9.62 -6.16
C LEU A 86 -6.83 11.07 -5.79
N GLU A 87 -5.89 11.75 -5.12
CA GLU A 87 -6.05 13.15 -4.71
C GLU A 87 -6.32 14.10 -5.89
N ARG A 88 -5.59 13.94 -7.01
CA ARG A 88 -5.83 14.73 -8.24
C ARG A 88 -7.22 14.50 -8.85
N ASN A 89 -7.83 13.36 -8.59
CA ASN A 89 -9.20 13.03 -9.06
C ASN A 89 -10.26 13.32 -8.00
N GLY A 90 -9.93 14.04 -6.92
CA GLY A 90 -10.86 14.43 -5.86
C GLY A 90 -11.28 13.26 -4.96
N LEU A 91 -10.53 12.17 -4.95
CA LEU A 91 -10.77 11.01 -4.10
C LEU A 91 -9.84 11.02 -2.88
N GLU A 92 -10.36 10.60 -1.74
CA GLU A 92 -9.55 10.42 -0.54
C GLU A 92 -8.52 9.30 -0.76
N ALA A 93 -7.26 9.57 -0.40
CA ALA A 93 -6.20 8.57 -0.39
C ALA A 93 -6.20 7.77 0.92
N SER A 94 -7.35 7.21 1.28
CA SER A 94 -7.51 6.30 2.42
C SER A 94 -6.79 4.97 2.18
N ILE A 95 -6.55 4.20 3.23
CA ILE A 95 -5.99 2.83 3.14
C ILE A 95 -6.85 2.00 2.18
N TYR A 96 -8.17 2.06 2.34
CA TYR A 96 -9.11 1.36 1.48
C TYR A 96 -8.95 1.74 0.00
N ASN A 97 -8.96 3.03 -0.33
CA ASN A 97 -8.86 3.49 -1.72
C ASN A 97 -7.50 3.18 -2.35
N ILE A 98 -6.40 3.26 -1.59
CA ILE A 98 -5.07 2.83 -2.04
C ILE A 98 -5.08 1.33 -2.36
N ALA A 99 -5.57 0.50 -1.44
CA ALA A 99 -5.64 -0.94 -1.64
C ALA A 99 -6.56 -1.34 -2.80
N LEU A 100 -7.69 -0.64 -2.95
CA LEU A 100 -8.61 -0.84 -4.06
C LEU A 100 -7.94 -0.54 -5.41
N ALA A 101 -7.20 0.58 -5.49
CA ALA A 101 -6.46 0.96 -6.69
C ALA A 101 -5.26 0.05 -6.96
N TRP A 102 -4.62 -0.47 -5.90
CA TRP A 102 -3.56 -1.46 -6.02
C TRP A 102 -4.03 -2.73 -6.74
N ASN A 103 -5.19 -3.23 -6.35
CA ASN A 103 -5.72 -4.48 -6.88
C ASN A 103 -6.53 -4.32 -8.18
N ALA A 104 -7.44 -3.34 -8.23
CA ALA A 104 -8.33 -3.12 -9.39
C ALA A 104 -7.72 -2.26 -10.49
N GLY A 105 -6.62 -1.55 -10.18
CA GLY A 105 -6.10 -0.48 -11.01
C GLY A 105 -6.79 0.86 -10.76
N ILE A 106 -6.01 1.94 -10.83
CA ILE A 106 -6.47 3.31 -10.54
C ILE A 106 -7.64 3.75 -11.43
N GLY A 107 -7.63 3.38 -12.70
CA GLY A 107 -8.71 3.73 -13.64
C GLY A 107 -10.07 3.15 -13.25
N ALA A 108 -10.10 1.94 -12.70
CA ALA A 108 -11.33 1.32 -12.23
C ALA A 108 -11.89 2.08 -10.99
N VAL A 109 -11.02 2.54 -10.11
CA VAL A 109 -11.40 3.29 -8.91
C VAL A 109 -11.92 4.67 -9.28
N VAL A 110 -11.19 5.42 -10.09
CA VAL A 110 -11.57 6.77 -10.53
C VAL A 110 -12.91 6.76 -11.27
N ASN A 111 -13.19 5.71 -12.04
CA ASN A 111 -14.45 5.58 -12.79
C ASN A 111 -15.56 4.85 -12.02
N GLY A 112 -15.36 4.52 -10.73
CA GLY A 112 -16.36 3.84 -9.90
C GLY A 112 -16.71 2.41 -10.37
N ARG A 113 -15.78 1.72 -11.06
CA ARG A 113 -16.00 0.40 -11.68
C ARG A 113 -15.16 -0.73 -11.07
N ALA A 114 -14.65 -0.53 -9.86
CA ALA A 114 -13.88 -1.55 -9.17
C ALA A 114 -14.75 -2.80 -8.89
N PRO A 115 -14.26 -4.03 -9.21
CA PRO A 115 -14.99 -5.27 -8.99
C PRO A 115 -15.27 -5.54 -7.50
N ALA A 116 -16.26 -6.37 -7.21
CA ALA A 116 -16.57 -6.79 -5.83
C ALA A 116 -15.37 -7.47 -5.15
N SER A 117 -14.67 -8.36 -5.87
CA SER A 117 -13.46 -9.04 -5.37
C SER A 117 -12.36 -8.06 -4.94
N SER A 118 -12.19 -6.96 -5.68
CA SER A 118 -11.21 -5.92 -5.32
C SER A 118 -11.67 -5.11 -4.12
N ARG A 119 -12.97 -4.90 -3.95
CA ARG A 119 -13.52 -4.27 -2.73
C ARG A 119 -13.31 -5.14 -1.50
N ASP A 120 -13.51 -6.45 -1.62
CA ASP A 120 -13.23 -7.40 -0.54
C ASP A 120 -11.74 -7.44 -0.20
N TYR A 121 -10.87 -7.37 -1.20
CA TYR A 121 -9.43 -7.22 -1.03
C TYR A 121 -9.08 -5.95 -0.25
N ALA A 122 -9.63 -4.80 -0.67
CA ALA A 122 -9.37 -3.52 -0.02
C ALA A 122 -9.82 -3.50 1.44
N THR A 123 -10.99 -4.11 1.74
CA THR A 123 -11.47 -4.26 3.12
C THR A 123 -10.52 -5.11 3.97
N ARG A 124 -9.98 -6.20 3.44
CA ARG A 124 -9.00 -7.03 4.16
C ARG A 124 -7.73 -6.27 4.46
N VAL A 125 -7.18 -5.55 3.47
CA VAL A 125 -5.97 -4.74 3.66
C VAL A 125 -6.20 -3.66 4.72
N GLU A 126 -7.32 -2.95 4.65
CA GLU A 126 -7.66 -1.90 5.62
C GLU A 126 -7.74 -2.45 7.05
N ASN A 127 -8.43 -3.57 7.25
CA ASN A 127 -8.56 -4.20 8.57
C ASN A 127 -7.20 -4.60 9.14
N ILE A 128 -6.30 -5.17 8.32
CA ILE A 128 -4.94 -5.54 8.76
C ILE A 128 -4.13 -4.29 9.11
N ALA A 129 -4.19 -3.26 8.28
CA ALA A 129 -3.44 -2.02 8.52
C ALA A 129 -3.89 -1.32 9.82
N VAL A 130 -5.19 -1.28 10.08
CA VAL A 130 -5.75 -0.73 11.33
C VAL A 130 -5.29 -1.54 12.56
N ASP A 131 -5.24 -2.87 12.45
CA ASP A 131 -4.74 -3.72 13.54
C ASP A 131 -3.24 -3.51 13.78
N LEU A 132 -2.43 -3.41 12.73
CA LEU A 132 -1.01 -3.08 12.82
C LEU A 132 -0.78 -1.73 13.53
N HIS A 133 -1.52 -0.71 13.16
CA HIS A 133 -1.47 0.60 13.81
C HIS A 133 -1.80 0.51 15.30
N SER A 134 -2.88 -0.17 15.64
CA SER A 134 -3.32 -0.35 17.03
C SER A 134 -2.29 -1.08 17.90
N ARG A 135 -1.57 -2.05 17.31
CA ARG A 135 -0.48 -2.76 18.01
C ARG A 135 0.72 -1.86 18.27
N GLN A 136 1.09 -1.01 17.31
CA GLN A 136 2.20 -0.06 17.48
C GLN A 136 1.92 0.94 18.59
N LEU A 137 0.71 1.50 18.65
CA LEU A 137 0.32 2.42 19.73
C LEU A 137 0.43 1.76 21.11
N ARG A 138 -0.05 0.53 21.27
CA ARG A 138 0.05 -0.21 22.53
C ARG A 138 1.51 -0.47 22.97
N VAL A 139 2.42 -0.69 22.03
CA VAL A 139 3.84 -0.88 22.32
C VAL A 139 4.51 0.44 22.72
N ALA A 140 4.11 1.55 22.10
CA ALA A 140 4.61 2.89 22.44
C ALA A 140 4.17 3.30 23.87
N ASP A 141 2.91 3.04 24.23
CA ASP A 141 2.35 3.37 25.54
C ASP A 141 2.91 2.52 26.69
N ALA A 142 3.51 1.36 26.40
CA ALA A 142 4.08 0.44 27.38
C ALA A 142 5.56 0.72 27.73
N ARG A 143 6.17 1.79 27.17
CA ARG A 143 7.57 2.21 27.41
C ARG A 143 7.65 3.45 28.29
#